data_2cfecb1612477ee9aab6b3bd22c22251
#
_entry.id   2cfecb1612477ee9aab6b3bd22c22251
#
_cell.length_a   1.000
_cell.length_b   1.000
_cell.length_c   1.000
_cell.angle_alpha   90.00
_cell.angle_beta   90.00
_cell.angle_gamma   90.00
#
_symmetry.space_group_name_H-M   'P 1'
#
loop_
_entity.id
_entity.type
_entity.pdbx_description
1 polymer ?
#
loop_
_entity_poly.entity_id
_entity_poly.type
_entity_poly.pdbx_seq_one_letter_code
_entity_poly.pdbx_strand_id
1 'polypeptide(L)'
;MADSRSARTALITGASAGIGAALARVFAANGFDLILTARRADRLEALAQELRTRYGRAVHVIAADLADPDAPAHIAAEVEHHGLTVDALVNNAGYGLPGGFLHSSWDAHRQFIQVMVTALAELCHRFAPGMVSRRRGWIINVGSVAGLVPGSAGHTLYGAVKALVVKFSQSLALELLPYDIHVTALCPGFTYSEFHDVNGMRPQVKQLPPWMWMDADTVARQAFDAVMRGDIVHVNGFRNRALVQLARYTPEWLLNRVLARVARKFRRV
;
A
#
# COMPACT_ATOMS: atom_id res chain seq x y z
N MET A 1 25.56 25.44 -15.50
CA MET A 1 24.11 25.66 -15.55
C MET A 1 23.48 24.47 -14.78
N ALA A 2 22.96 24.70 -13.59
CA ALA A 2 22.23 23.67 -12.85
C ALA A 2 20.95 23.35 -13.63
N ASP A 3 20.80 22.10 -14.04
CA ASP A 3 19.61 21.57 -14.71
C ASP A 3 18.40 21.80 -13.79
N SER A 4 17.55 22.77 -14.10
CA SER A 4 16.32 23.07 -13.35
C SER A 4 15.26 22.00 -13.64
N ARG A 5 15.57 20.73 -13.35
CA ARG A 5 14.56 19.70 -13.29
C ARG A 5 13.67 20.06 -12.11
N SER A 6 12.43 20.44 -12.38
CA SER A 6 11.41 20.56 -11.33
C SER A 6 11.48 19.31 -10.43
N ALA A 7 11.49 19.53 -9.11
CA ALA A 7 11.58 18.41 -8.17
C ALA A 7 10.43 17.44 -8.44
N ARG A 8 10.73 16.14 -8.45
CA ARG A 8 9.71 15.09 -8.63
C ARG A 8 8.81 15.06 -7.39
N THR A 9 7.53 14.84 -7.57
CA THR A 9 6.58 14.80 -6.45
C THR A 9 5.95 13.42 -6.29
N ALA A 10 5.90 12.94 -5.04
CA ALA A 10 5.24 11.69 -4.68
C ALA A 10 3.97 11.95 -3.86
N LEU A 11 2.82 11.44 -4.32
CA LEU A 11 1.56 11.38 -3.57
C LEU A 11 1.50 10.06 -2.81
N ILE A 12 1.34 10.13 -1.47
CA ILE A 12 1.35 8.95 -0.61
C ILE A 12 0.07 8.92 0.23
N THR A 13 -0.76 7.89 0.02
CA THR A 13 -1.96 7.66 0.82
C THR A 13 -1.65 6.87 2.09
N GLY A 14 -2.40 7.15 3.17
CA GLY A 14 -2.16 6.52 4.47
C GLY A 14 -0.81 6.91 5.10
N ALA A 15 -0.32 8.12 4.81
CA ALA A 15 1.00 8.60 5.21
C ALA A 15 1.14 8.89 6.71
N SER A 16 0.04 8.89 7.48
CA SER A 16 0.06 9.30 8.90
C SER A 16 0.73 8.30 9.86
N ALA A 17 1.08 7.08 9.40
CA ALA A 17 1.73 6.06 10.23
C ALA A 17 2.35 4.91 9.39
N GLY A 18 3.10 4.05 10.06
CA GLY A 18 3.57 2.75 9.55
C GLY A 18 4.32 2.84 8.22
N ILE A 19 3.97 1.96 7.28
CA ILE A 19 4.64 1.86 5.97
C ILE A 19 4.51 3.16 5.18
N GLY A 20 3.34 3.85 5.25
CA GLY A 20 3.13 5.11 4.53
C GLY A 20 4.06 6.23 5.02
N ALA A 21 4.22 6.40 6.33
CA ALA A 21 5.16 7.37 6.89
C ALA A 21 6.62 7.02 6.57
N ALA A 22 6.97 5.73 6.61
CA ALA A 22 8.30 5.26 6.22
C ALA A 22 8.58 5.51 4.74
N LEU A 23 7.61 5.26 3.85
CA LEU A 23 7.71 5.58 2.43
C LEU A 23 7.89 7.09 2.19
N ALA A 24 7.15 7.94 2.92
CA ALA A 24 7.33 9.39 2.83
C ALA A 24 8.78 9.82 3.14
N ARG A 25 9.37 9.25 4.19
CA ARG A 25 10.79 9.50 4.53
C ARG A 25 11.74 9.02 3.44
N VAL A 26 11.51 7.84 2.88
CA VAL A 26 12.36 7.28 1.82
C VAL A 26 12.27 8.12 0.55
N PHE A 27 11.07 8.51 0.11
CA PHE A 27 10.91 9.37 -1.06
C PHE A 27 11.54 10.74 -0.85
N ALA A 28 11.35 11.37 0.34
CA ALA A 28 11.99 12.65 0.67
C ALA A 28 13.53 12.57 0.64
N ALA A 29 14.10 11.51 1.22
CA ALA A 29 15.55 11.25 1.22
C ALA A 29 16.11 11.06 -0.21
N ASN A 30 15.27 10.61 -1.14
CA ASN A 30 15.62 10.45 -2.56
C ASN A 30 15.23 11.63 -3.46
N GLY A 31 14.99 12.80 -2.84
CA GLY A 31 14.83 14.06 -3.57
C GLY A 31 13.43 14.31 -4.13
N PHE A 32 12.40 13.61 -3.67
CA PHE A 32 11.02 13.90 -4.03
C PHE A 32 10.42 14.93 -3.08
N ASP A 33 9.65 15.84 -3.61
CA ASP A 33 8.66 16.60 -2.87
C ASP A 33 7.44 15.71 -2.60
N LEU A 34 6.64 16.02 -1.59
CA LEU A 34 5.63 15.11 -1.09
C LEU A 34 4.23 15.73 -1.10
N ILE A 35 3.24 14.90 -1.41
CA ILE A 35 1.84 15.14 -1.10
C ILE A 35 1.42 14.01 -0.17
N LEU A 36 1.09 14.35 1.07
CA LEU A 36 0.73 13.39 2.10
C LEU A 36 -0.77 13.41 2.34
N THR A 37 -1.42 12.26 2.22
CA THR A 37 -2.85 12.16 2.51
C THR A 37 -3.19 11.04 3.49
N ALA A 38 -4.05 11.36 4.44
CA ALA A 38 -4.70 10.48 5.41
C ALA A 38 -5.79 11.26 6.16
N ARG A 39 -6.51 10.59 7.05
CA ARG A 39 -7.57 11.19 7.87
C ARG A 39 -7.04 12.10 9.00
N ARG A 40 -5.87 11.77 9.57
CA ARG A 40 -5.30 12.45 10.75
C ARG A 40 -4.40 13.60 10.32
N ALA A 41 -5.00 14.78 10.16
CA ALA A 41 -4.31 15.99 9.69
C ALA A 41 -3.14 16.39 10.60
N ASP A 42 -3.31 16.29 11.93
CA ASP A 42 -2.30 16.58 12.94
C ASP A 42 -1.02 15.75 12.75
N ARG A 43 -1.18 14.45 12.48
CA ARG A 43 -0.04 13.56 12.24
C ARG A 43 0.62 13.77 10.88
N LEU A 44 -0.17 14.13 9.87
CA LEU A 44 0.37 14.49 8.56
C LEU A 44 1.22 15.75 8.66
N GLU A 45 0.76 16.76 9.39
CA GLU A 45 1.49 18.01 9.55
C GLU A 45 2.77 17.84 10.37
N ALA A 46 2.73 17.02 11.43
CA ALA A 46 3.93 16.66 12.18
C ALA A 46 4.98 15.96 11.29
N LEU A 47 4.54 15.01 10.45
CA LEU A 47 5.42 14.35 9.49
C LEU A 47 5.93 15.33 8.42
N ALA A 48 5.06 16.20 7.91
CA ALA A 48 5.44 17.22 6.94
C ALA A 48 6.53 18.15 7.48
N GLN A 49 6.40 18.60 8.73
CA GLN A 49 7.40 19.42 9.38
C GLN A 49 8.74 18.67 9.55
N GLU A 50 8.71 17.39 9.96
CA GLU A 50 9.88 16.53 10.00
C GLU A 50 10.60 16.49 8.63
N LEU A 51 9.84 16.23 7.56
CA LEU A 51 10.38 16.06 6.21
C LEU A 51 10.93 17.36 5.62
N ARG A 52 10.25 18.48 5.86
CA ARG A 52 10.73 19.83 5.48
C ARG A 52 12.05 20.14 6.18
N THR A 53 12.14 19.90 7.49
CA THR A 53 13.35 20.21 8.29
C THR A 53 14.50 19.28 7.96
N ARG A 54 14.24 17.98 7.83
CA ARG A 54 15.32 16.98 7.72
C ARG A 54 15.86 16.85 6.30
N TYR A 55 14.99 17.01 5.28
CA TYR A 55 15.35 16.74 3.89
C TYR A 55 15.24 17.96 2.98
N GLY A 56 14.75 19.10 3.47
CA GLY A 56 14.57 20.31 2.69
C GLY A 56 13.58 20.13 1.52
N ARG A 57 12.56 19.26 1.67
CA ARG A 57 11.58 18.98 0.62
C ARG A 57 10.32 19.80 0.82
N ALA A 58 9.68 20.22 -0.30
CA ALA A 58 8.33 20.76 -0.24
C ALA A 58 7.35 19.62 0.13
N VAL A 59 6.44 19.89 1.06
CA VAL A 59 5.46 18.91 1.51
C VAL A 59 4.09 19.57 1.61
N HIS A 60 3.13 19.03 0.85
CA HIS A 60 1.72 19.42 0.90
C HIS A 60 0.93 18.36 1.68
N VAL A 61 0.00 18.81 2.51
CA VAL A 61 -0.88 17.94 3.28
C VAL A 61 -2.30 18.09 2.75
N ILE A 62 -2.92 16.98 2.33
CA ILE A 62 -4.31 16.89 1.92
C ILE A 62 -5.00 15.89 2.83
N ALA A 63 -5.73 16.38 3.85
CA ALA A 63 -6.49 15.51 4.75
C ALA A 63 -7.73 14.97 4.03
N ALA A 64 -7.83 13.65 3.89
CA ALA A 64 -8.96 13.00 3.23
C ALA A 64 -9.24 11.62 3.83
N ASP A 65 -10.52 11.24 3.87
CA ASP A 65 -10.95 9.87 4.20
C ASP A 65 -11.33 9.13 2.92
N LEU A 66 -10.52 8.16 2.52
CA LEU A 66 -10.78 7.34 1.34
C LEU A 66 -12.01 6.42 1.45
N ALA A 67 -12.67 6.37 2.61
CA ALA A 67 -14.00 5.76 2.76
C ALA A 67 -15.10 6.63 2.12
N ASP A 68 -14.84 7.92 1.94
CA ASP A 68 -15.67 8.81 1.13
C ASP A 68 -15.42 8.52 -0.36
N PRO A 69 -16.44 8.17 -1.15
CA PRO A 69 -16.30 7.92 -2.59
C PRO A 69 -15.72 9.12 -3.36
N ASP A 70 -15.98 10.34 -2.91
CA ASP A 70 -15.51 11.56 -3.58
C ASP A 70 -14.07 11.95 -3.22
N ALA A 71 -13.47 11.31 -2.21
CA ALA A 71 -12.13 11.64 -1.75
C ALA A 71 -11.04 11.56 -2.84
N PRO A 72 -11.01 10.57 -3.73
CA PRO A 72 -10.01 10.54 -4.83
C PRO A 72 -10.15 11.72 -5.79
N ALA A 73 -11.39 12.14 -6.08
CA ALA A 73 -11.66 13.32 -6.92
C ALA A 73 -11.21 14.61 -6.23
N HIS A 74 -11.52 14.76 -4.94
CA HIS A 74 -11.07 15.89 -4.13
C HIS A 74 -9.54 15.98 -4.07
N ILE A 75 -8.84 14.87 -3.82
CA ILE A 75 -7.37 14.84 -3.82
C ILE A 75 -6.81 15.30 -5.17
N ALA A 76 -7.38 14.84 -6.28
CA ALA A 76 -6.93 15.23 -7.61
C ALA A 76 -7.16 16.73 -7.88
N ALA A 77 -8.32 17.27 -7.47
CA ALA A 77 -8.64 18.69 -7.60
C ALA A 77 -7.69 19.58 -6.77
N GLU A 78 -7.36 19.18 -5.54
CA GLU A 78 -6.39 19.89 -4.70
C GLU A 78 -4.97 19.88 -5.31
N VAL A 79 -4.55 18.74 -5.87
CA VAL A 79 -3.26 18.64 -6.58
C VAL A 79 -3.22 19.60 -7.77
N GLU A 80 -4.30 19.66 -8.55
CA GLU A 80 -4.43 20.58 -9.70
C GLU A 80 -4.49 22.04 -9.25
N HIS A 81 -5.28 22.35 -8.23
CA HIS A 81 -5.42 23.71 -7.68
C HIS A 81 -4.08 24.29 -7.22
N HIS A 82 -3.23 23.47 -6.64
CA HIS A 82 -1.88 23.86 -6.24
C HIS A 82 -0.85 23.82 -7.37
N GLY A 83 -1.23 23.51 -8.60
CA GLY A 83 -0.33 23.40 -9.75
C GLY A 83 0.72 22.29 -9.58
N LEU A 84 0.43 21.27 -8.79
CA LEU A 84 1.36 20.19 -8.51
C LEU A 84 1.28 19.09 -9.57
N THR A 85 2.41 18.43 -9.78
CA THR A 85 2.53 17.29 -10.70
C THR A 85 2.87 16.03 -9.90
N VAL A 86 2.10 14.96 -10.06
CA VAL A 86 2.39 13.69 -9.40
C VAL A 86 3.25 12.83 -10.33
N ASP A 87 4.51 12.61 -9.95
CA ASP A 87 5.44 11.71 -10.65
C ASP A 87 5.44 10.31 -10.04
N ALA A 88 5.16 10.19 -8.74
CA ALA A 88 5.01 8.90 -8.08
C ALA A 88 3.69 8.85 -7.30
N LEU A 89 2.93 7.77 -7.46
CA LEU A 89 1.71 7.49 -6.70
C LEU A 89 1.92 6.27 -5.79
N VAL A 90 1.70 6.45 -4.50
CA VAL A 90 1.80 5.37 -3.50
C VAL A 90 0.43 5.12 -2.87
N ASN A 91 -0.28 4.13 -3.36
CA ASN A 91 -1.52 3.64 -2.79
C ASN A 91 -1.22 2.69 -1.62
N ASN A 92 -1.04 3.28 -0.44
CA ASN A 92 -0.70 2.55 0.78
C ASN A 92 -1.85 2.51 1.79
N ALA A 93 -2.79 3.45 1.74
CA ALA A 93 -3.92 3.48 2.68
C ALA A 93 -4.65 2.14 2.74
N GLY A 94 -4.91 1.66 3.95
CA GLY A 94 -5.59 0.41 4.13
C GLY A 94 -5.69 0.00 5.58
N TYR A 95 -6.61 -0.93 5.86
CA TYR A 95 -6.84 -1.51 7.17
C TYR A 95 -7.36 -2.95 7.04
N GLY A 96 -7.52 -3.66 8.14
CA GLY A 96 -8.16 -4.96 8.19
C GLY A 96 -9.47 -4.87 8.96
N LEU A 97 -10.45 -5.70 8.60
CA LEU A 97 -11.66 -5.89 9.41
C LEU A 97 -11.40 -6.99 10.45
N PRO A 98 -11.84 -6.80 11.71
CA PRO A 98 -11.68 -7.81 12.75
C PRO A 98 -12.66 -8.97 12.55
N GLY A 99 -12.25 -10.17 12.94
CA GLY A 99 -13.10 -11.35 12.97
C GLY A 99 -13.41 -11.96 11.60
N GLY A 100 -14.41 -12.84 11.58
CA GLY A 100 -14.87 -13.51 10.36
C GLY A 100 -15.83 -12.65 9.54
N PHE A 101 -16.11 -13.07 8.32
CA PHE A 101 -16.94 -12.33 7.37
C PHE A 101 -18.31 -11.91 7.91
N LEU A 102 -18.95 -12.76 8.69
CA LEU A 102 -20.29 -12.51 9.26
C LEU A 102 -20.28 -11.64 10.54
N HIS A 103 -19.11 -11.29 11.07
CA HIS A 103 -19.00 -10.49 12.30
C HIS A 103 -19.05 -8.97 12.04
N SER A 104 -18.76 -8.57 10.83
CA SER A 104 -18.80 -7.15 10.43
C SER A 104 -20.11 -6.84 9.71
N SER A 105 -20.62 -5.62 9.85
CA SER A 105 -21.78 -5.15 9.08
C SER A 105 -21.44 -5.04 7.59
N TRP A 106 -22.48 -5.08 6.72
CA TRP A 106 -22.28 -4.87 5.30
C TRP A 106 -21.70 -3.49 5.00
N ASP A 107 -22.08 -2.45 5.77
CA ASP A 107 -21.52 -1.11 5.60
C ASP A 107 -20.02 -1.05 5.89
N ALA A 108 -19.53 -1.79 6.89
CA ALA A 108 -18.11 -1.92 7.15
C ALA A 108 -17.38 -2.62 5.98
N HIS A 109 -17.98 -3.65 5.39
CA HIS A 109 -17.44 -4.30 4.20
C HIS A 109 -17.43 -3.36 2.97
N ARG A 110 -18.48 -2.58 2.78
CA ARG A 110 -18.58 -1.60 1.69
C ARG A 110 -17.50 -0.52 1.81
N GLN A 111 -17.31 0.06 3.00
CA GLN A 111 -16.25 1.03 3.26
C GLN A 111 -14.86 0.42 3.09
N PHE A 112 -14.67 -0.82 3.51
CA PHE A 112 -13.42 -1.55 3.31
C PHE A 112 -13.08 -1.70 1.82
N ILE A 113 -14.05 -2.10 1.00
CA ILE A 113 -13.88 -2.22 -0.47
C ILE A 113 -13.61 -0.83 -1.08
N GLN A 114 -14.32 0.20 -0.63
CA GLN A 114 -14.11 1.58 -1.09
C GLN A 114 -12.67 2.01 -0.88
N VAL A 115 -12.11 1.88 0.32
CA VAL A 115 -10.73 2.28 0.63
C VAL A 115 -9.71 1.41 -0.10
N MET A 116 -9.91 0.09 -0.08
CA MET A 116 -8.89 -0.87 -0.47
C MET A 116 -8.85 -1.17 -1.97
N VAL A 117 -9.94 -0.88 -2.68
CA VAL A 117 -10.11 -1.22 -4.10
C VAL A 117 -10.46 0.02 -4.91
N THR A 118 -11.64 0.62 -4.63
CA THR A 118 -12.20 1.67 -5.48
C THR A 118 -11.30 2.90 -5.48
N ALA A 119 -10.97 3.43 -4.30
CA ALA A 119 -10.10 4.61 -4.18
C ALA A 119 -8.71 4.38 -4.77
N LEU A 120 -8.12 3.18 -4.58
CA LEU A 120 -6.82 2.82 -5.17
C LEU A 120 -6.89 2.85 -6.70
N ALA A 121 -7.90 2.20 -7.28
CA ALA A 121 -8.06 2.12 -8.73
C ALA A 121 -8.34 3.51 -9.33
N GLU A 122 -9.19 4.31 -8.68
CA GLU A 122 -9.53 5.66 -9.11
C GLU A 122 -8.32 6.60 -9.05
N LEU A 123 -7.52 6.56 -8.00
CA LEU A 123 -6.28 7.35 -7.93
C LEU A 123 -5.30 6.96 -9.06
N CYS A 124 -5.15 5.67 -9.35
CA CYS A 124 -4.37 5.25 -10.52
C CYS A 124 -4.95 5.82 -11.82
N HIS A 125 -6.27 5.76 -12.02
CA HIS A 125 -6.95 6.29 -13.20
C HIS A 125 -6.77 7.80 -13.37
N ARG A 126 -6.81 8.56 -12.27
CA ARG A 126 -6.68 10.01 -12.29
C ARG A 126 -5.24 10.49 -12.55
N PHE A 127 -4.24 9.81 -12.00
CA PHE A 127 -2.85 10.29 -12.09
C PHE A 127 -2.02 9.63 -13.21
N ALA A 128 -2.37 8.43 -13.68
CA ALA A 128 -1.63 7.77 -14.75
C ALA A 128 -1.63 8.55 -16.08
N PRO A 129 -2.72 9.23 -16.53
CA PRO A 129 -2.69 10.00 -17.77
C PRO A 129 -1.61 11.09 -17.80
N GLY A 130 -1.41 11.81 -16.68
CA GLY A 130 -0.34 12.79 -16.55
C GLY A 130 1.07 12.16 -16.64
N MET A 131 1.26 10.97 -16.06
CA MET A 131 2.50 10.21 -16.19
C MET A 131 2.72 9.74 -17.64
N VAL A 132 1.67 9.25 -18.31
CA VAL A 132 1.71 8.83 -19.72
C VAL A 132 2.14 9.98 -20.63
N SER A 133 1.57 11.19 -20.46
CA SER A 133 1.92 12.36 -21.27
C SER A 133 3.38 12.78 -21.12
N ARG A 134 3.95 12.59 -19.92
CA ARG A 134 5.36 12.90 -19.62
C ARG A 134 6.30 11.72 -19.90
N ARG A 135 5.76 10.53 -20.23
CA ARG A 135 6.52 9.29 -20.42
C ARG A 135 7.46 9.00 -19.25
N ARG A 136 6.96 9.21 -18.03
CA ARG A 136 7.70 8.98 -16.78
C ARG A 136 6.73 8.89 -15.61
N GLY A 137 6.82 7.84 -14.81
CA GLY A 137 6.02 7.69 -13.60
C GLY A 137 6.32 6.43 -12.81
N TRP A 138 5.93 6.44 -11.53
CA TRP A 138 6.07 5.31 -10.62
C TRP A 138 4.77 5.12 -9.83
N ILE A 139 4.27 3.89 -9.79
CA ILE A 139 3.08 3.55 -9.02
C ILE A 139 3.42 2.39 -8.08
N ILE A 140 3.23 2.59 -6.79
CA ILE A 140 3.29 1.52 -5.78
C ILE A 140 1.89 1.27 -5.26
N ASN A 141 1.38 0.07 -5.48
CA ASN A 141 0.14 -0.40 -4.86
C ASN A 141 0.47 -1.39 -3.75
N VAL A 142 0.13 -1.05 -2.50
CA VAL A 142 0.46 -1.90 -1.36
C VAL A 142 -0.52 -3.07 -1.28
N GLY A 143 -0.07 -4.20 -1.82
CA GLY A 143 -0.68 -5.51 -1.69
C GLY A 143 -0.43 -6.15 -0.32
N SER A 144 -0.17 -7.44 -0.30
CA SER A 144 0.25 -8.25 0.86
C SER A 144 0.67 -9.64 0.40
N VAL A 145 1.48 -10.33 1.19
CA VAL A 145 1.67 -11.79 1.08
C VAL A 145 0.33 -12.52 1.09
N ALA A 146 -0.67 -12.02 1.83
CA ALA A 146 -2.02 -12.58 1.87
C ALA A 146 -2.73 -12.62 0.51
N GLY A 147 -2.33 -11.78 -0.44
CA GLY A 147 -2.83 -11.80 -1.82
C GLY A 147 -2.14 -12.81 -2.74
N LEU A 148 -1.07 -13.45 -2.27
CA LEU A 148 -0.24 -14.38 -3.03
C LEU A 148 -0.32 -15.83 -2.51
N VAL A 149 -0.94 -16.03 -1.34
CA VAL A 149 -1.15 -17.32 -0.71
C VAL A 149 -2.63 -17.66 -0.68
N PRO A 150 -3.02 -18.94 -0.49
CA PRO A 150 -4.43 -19.33 -0.42
C PRO A 150 -5.20 -18.61 0.70
N GLY A 151 -6.51 -18.46 0.49
CA GLY A 151 -7.41 -17.81 1.46
C GLY A 151 -7.41 -18.49 2.83
N SER A 152 -7.56 -17.70 3.88
CA SER A 152 -7.60 -18.18 5.26
C SER A 152 -8.82 -17.65 6.00
N ALA A 153 -9.33 -18.43 6.97
CA ALA A 153 -10.43 -18.00 7.84
C ALA A 153 -10.05 -16.72 8.60
N GLY A 154 -11.00 -15.81 8.75
CA GLY A 154 -10.79 -14.50 9.38
C GLY A 154 -10.21 -13.41 8.48
N HIS A 155 -9.84 -13.75 7.24
CA HIS A 155 -9.26 -12.80 6.27
C HIS A 155 -10.00 -12.79 4.92
N THR A 156 -11.28 -13.11 4.91
CA THR A 156 -12.08 -13.37 3.70
C THR A 156 -11.96 -12.27 2.66
N LEU A 157 -12.34 -11.05 2.98
CA LEU A 157 -12.22 -9.92 2.05
C LEU A 157 -10.78 -9.42 1.95
N TYR A 158 -10.02 -9.44 3.05
CA TYR A 158 -8.66 -8.92 3.02
C TYR A 158 -7.76 -9.66 2.03
N GLY A 159 -7.75 -11.00 2.09
CA GLY A 159 -6.98 -11.81 1.15
C GLY A 159 -7.44 -11.62 -0.30
N ALA A 160 -8.77 -11.60 -0.52
CA ALA A 160 -9.36 -11.39 -1.84
C ALA A 160 -9.00 -10.01 -2.44
N VAL A 161 -9.13 -8.95 -1.65
CA VAL A 161 -8.76 -7.58 -2.06
C VAL A 161 -7.27 -7.48 -2.35
N LYS A 162 -6.41 -8.06 -1.51
CA LYS A 162 -4.97 -8.03 -1.75
C LYS A 162 -4.56 -8.83 -2.99
N ALA A 163 -5.27 -9.91 -3.32
CA ALA A 163 -5.10 -10.62 -4.59
C ALA A 163 -5.53 -9.76 -5.78
N LEU A 164 -6.67 -9.06 -5.67
CA LEU A 164 -7.12 -8.10 -6.68
C LEU A 164 -6.06 -7.02 -6.91
N VAL A 165 -5.52 -6.39 -5.85
CA VAL A 165 -4.48 -5.35 -5.96
C VAL A 165 -3.25 -5.88 -6.69
N VAL A 166 -2.82 -7.10 -6.40
CA VAL A 166 -1.68 -7.73 -7.10
C VAL A 166 -1.99 -7.90 -8.59
N LYS A 167 -3.15 -8.47 -8.94
CA LYS A 167 -3.54 -8.70 -10.35
C LYS A 167 -3.76 -7.39 -11.11
N PHE A 168 -4.43 -6.44 -10.50
CA PHE A 168 -4.60 -5.09 -11.05
C PHE A 168 -3.25 -4.45 -11.36
N SER A 169 -2.32 -4.48 -10.41
CA SER A 169 -0.98 -3.89 -10.60
C SER A 169 -0.18 -4.58 -11.70
N GLN A 170 -0.29 -5.92 -11.80
CA GLN A 170 0.36 -6.68 -12.88
C GLN A 170 -0.16 -6.26 -14.27
N SER A 171 -1.47 -6.14 -14.43
CA SER A 171 -2.09 -5.72 -15.70
C SER A 171 -1.73 -4.27 -16.02
N LEU A 172 -1.88 -3.37 -15.04
CA LEU A 172 -1.56 -1.96 -15.20
C LEU A 172 -0.07 -1.74 -15.55
N ALA A 173 0.83 -2.53 -14.97
CA ALA A 173 2.25 -2.47 -15.30
C ALA A 173 2.52 -2.79 -16.78
N LEU A 174 1.84 -3.80 -17.33
CA LEU A 174 1.99 -4.17 -18.74
C LEU A 174 1.38 -3.13 -19.68
N GLU A 175 0.24 -2.54 -19.31
CA GLU A 175 -0.41 -1.48 -20.08
C GLU A 175 0.42 -0.20 -20.12
N LEU A 176 1.11 0.14 -19.01
CA LEU A 176 1.87 1.38 -18.88
C LEU A 176 3.35 1.24 -19.26
N LEU A 177 3.85 0.02 -19.45
CA LEU A 177 5.24 -0.25 -19.84
C LEU A 177 5.70 0.51 -21.11
N PRO A 178 4.88 0.62 -22.18
CA PRO A 178 5.26 1.36 -23.37
C PRO A 178 5.49 2.87 -23.16
N TYR A 179 5.05 3.38 -22.02
CA TYR A 179 5.14 4.80 -21.63
C TYR A 179 6.23 5.09 -20.59
N ASP A 180 7.10 4.10 -20.30
CA ASP A 180 8.16 4.20 -19.28
C ASP A 180 7.62 4.50 -17.87
N ILE A 181 6.51 3.85 -17.52
CA ILE A 181 5.89 3.95 -16.20
C ILE A 181 6.02 2.60 -15.50
N HIS A 182 6.63 2.63 -14.32
CA HIS A 182 6.80 1.46 -13.48
C HIS A 182 5.65 1.31 -12.50
N VAL A 183 5.04 0.14 -12.46
CA VAL A 183 3.98 -0.19 -11.48
C VAL A 183 4.39 -1.40 -10.67
N THR A 184 4.44 -1.24 -9.34
CA THR A 184 4.84 -2.31 -8.41
C THR A 184 3.70 -2.66 -7.45
N ALA A 185 3.29 -3.92 -7.44
CA ALA A 185 2.55 -4.51 -6.34
C ALA A 185 3.53 -4.83 -5.20
N LEU A 186 3.53 -4.02 -4.15
CA LEU A 186 4.33 -4.29 -2.96
C LEU A 186 3.60 -5.28 -2.06
N CYS A 187 4.23 -6.41 -1.74
CA CYS A 187 3.62 -7.49 -0.97
C CYS A 187 4.37 -7.75 0.33
N PRO A 188 4.18 -6.90 1.37
CA PRO A 188 4.78 -7.13 2.67
C PRO A 188 4.12 -8.30 3.41
N GLY A 189 4.90 -8.95 4.29
CA GLY A 189 4.40 -9.82 5.34
C GLY A 189 4.03 -9.04 6.59
N PHE A 190 4.14 -9.66 7.76
CA PHE A 190 3.92 -8.95 9.03
C PHE A 190 4.92 -7.82 9.19
N THR A 191 4.40 -6.61 9.39
CA THR A 191 5.21 -5.38 9.52
C THR A 191 4.80 -4.66 10.79
N TYR A 192 5.79 -4.21 11.57
CA TYR A 192 5.55 -3.39 12.75
C TYR A 192 4.93 -2.06 12.33
N SER A 193 3.63 -1.90 12.59
CA SER A 193 2.84 -0.71 12.27
C SER A 193 1.59 -0.67 13.13
N GLU A 194 0.85 0.44 13.10
CA GLU A 194 -0.46 0.57 13.75
C GLU A 194 -1.56 -0.28 13.07
N PHE A 195 -1.28 -0.91 11.93
CA PHE A 195 -2.26 -1.71 11.18
C PHE A 195 -2.92 -2.79 12.04
N HIS A 196 -2.14 -3.46 12.88
CA HIS A 196 -2.63 -4.53 13.76
C HIS A 196 -3.33 -3.99 15.03
N ASP A 197 -3.16 -2.72 15.36
CA ASP A 197 -3.91 -2.05 16.43
C ASP A 197 -5.31 -1.69 15.95
N VAL A 198 -5.39 -1.10 14.76
CA VAL A 198 -6.65 -0.66 14.15
C VAL A 198 -7.60 -1.83 13.89
N ASN A 199 -7.09 -2.99 13.50
CA ASN A 199 -7.92 -4.18 13.23
C ASN A 199 -8.12 -5.09 14.45
N GLY A 200 -7.68 -4.69 15.65
CA GLY A 200 -7.83 -5.46 16.89
C GLY A 200 -7.07 -6.79 16.95
N MET A 201 -6.23 -7.09 15.97
CA MET A 201 -5.52 -8.38 15.88
C MET A 201 -4.17 -8.39 16.62
N ARG A 202 -3.73 -7.26 17.19
CA ARG A 202 -2.44 -7.19 17.87
C ARG A 202 -2.22 -8.27 18.95
N PRO A 203 -3.20 -8.64 19.78
CA PRO A 203 -3.01 -9.71 20.77
C PRO A 203 -2.68 -11.07 20.14
N GLN A 204 -3.34 -11.42 19.01
CA GLN A 204 -3.13 -12.69 18.31
C GLN A 204 -1.78 -12.70 17.57
N VAL A 205 -1.44 -11.60 16.88
CA VAL A 205 -0.20 -11.53 16.10
C VAL A 205 1.04 -11.32 16.97
N LYS A 206 0.91 -10.77 18.19
CA LYS A 206 2.03 -10.70 19.17
C LYS A 206 2.63 -12.06 19.53
N GLN A 207 1.86 -13.15 19.37
CA GLN A 207 2.36 -14.51 19.63
C GLN A 207 3.23 -15.05 18.50
N LEU A 208 3.27 -14.36 17.35
CA LEU A 208 4.12 -14.78 16.24
C LEU A 208 5.59 -14.50 16.55
N PRO A 209 6.48 -15.42 16.18
CA PRO A 209 7.92 -15.25 16.41
C PRO A 209 8.45 -13.93 15.82
N PRO A 210 9.38 -13.23 16.51
CA PRO A 210 9.93 -11.96 16.05
C PRO A 210 10.52 -12.00 14.63
N TRP A 211 11.05 -13.15 14.21
CA TRP A 211 11.63 -13.32 12.88
C TRP A 211 10.62 -13.26 11.72
N MET A 212 9.32 -13.33 12.00
CA MET A 212 8.25 -13.14 10.99
C MET A 212 7.95 -11.66 10.74
N TRP A 213 8.45 -10.77 11.59
CA TRP A 213 8.18 -9.35 11.52
C TRP A 213 9.29 -8.60 10.79
N MET A 214 8.89 -7.58 10.05
CA MET A 214 9.78 -6.63 9.41
C MET A 214 9.50 -5.22 9.96
N ASP A 215 10.52 -4.38 10.00
CA ASP A 215 10.33 -2.97 10.27
C ASP A 215 9.80 -2.22 9.03
N ALA A 216 9.03 -1.16 9.25
CA ALA A 216 8.41 -0.39 8.19
C ALA A 216 9.45 0.31 7.30
N ASP A 217 10.59 0.73 7.86
CA ASP A 217 11.64 1.41 7.11
C ASP A 217 12.32 0.47 6.12
N THR A 218 12.57 -0.79 6.51
CA THR A 218 13.10 -1.81 5.59
C THR A 218 12.11 -2.12 4.48
N VAL A 219 10.81 -2.25 4.79
CA VAL A 219 9.76 -2.45 3.79
C VAL A 219 9.72 -1.27 2.81
N ALA A 220 9.79 -0.04 3.31
CA ALA A 220 9.75 1.17 2.49
C ALA A 220 10.97 1.31 1.57
N ARG A 221 12.19 1.05 2.07
CA ARG A 221 13.40 1.06 1.24
C ARG A 221 13.30 0.03 0.11
N GLN A 222 12.91 -1.21 0.43
CA GLN A 222 12.75 -2.25 -0.59
C GLN A 222 11.65 -1.90 -1.60
N ALA A 223 10.56 -1.24 -1.18
CA ALA A 223 9.50 -0.78 -2.07
C ALA A 223 9.99 0.27 -3.06
N PHE A 224 10.73 1.27 -2.56
CA PHE A 224 11.32 2.31 -3.39
C PHE A 224 12.29 1.70 -4.42
N ASP A 225 13.23 0.86 -3.97
CA ASP A 225 14.18 0.21 -4.86
C ASP A 225 13.49 -0.66 -5.92
N ALA A 226 12.42 -1.38 -5.54
CA ALA A 226 11.66 -2.23 -6.44
C ALA A 226 10.97 -1.44 -7.54
N VAL A 227 10.27 -0.35 -7.21
CA VAL A 227 9.58 0.47 -8.21
C VAL A 227 10.56 1.20 -9.11
N MET A 228 11.71 1.65 -8.58
CA MET A 228 12.74 2.28 -9.39
C MET A 228 13.37 1.31 -10.41
N ARG A 229 13.48 0.02 -10.06
CA ARG A 229 13.95 -1.03 -11.00
C ARG A 229 12.87 -1.52 -11.97
N GLY A 230 11.59 -1.21 -11.73
CA GLY A 230 10.46 -1.72 -12.52
C GLY A 230 10.01 -3.13 -12.13
N ASP A 231 10.28 -3.57 -10.89
CA ASP A 231 9.78 -4.86 -10.39
C ASP A 231 8.23 -4.81 -10.31
N ILE A 232 7.54 -5.66 -11.09
CA ILE A 232 6.06 -5.65 -11.14
C ILE A 232 5.45 -6.17 -9.83
N VAL A 233 6.04 -7.19 -9.22
CA VAL A 233 5.62 -7.72 -7.91
C VAL A 233 6.84 -7.86 -7.02
N HIS A 234 6.82 -7.18 -5.89
CA HIS A 234 7.88 -7.26 -4.90
C HIS A 234 7.39 -7.82 -3.58
N VAL A 235 7.92 -8.99 -3.18
CA VAL A 235 7.66 -9.61 -1.87
C VAL A 235 8.81 -9.26 -0.92
N ASN A 236 8.49 -8.54 0.15
CA ASN A 236 9.48 -8.11 1.14
C ASN A 236 10.01 -9.29 1.97
N GLY A 237 11.32 -9.36 2.08
CA GLY A 237 12.01 -10.33 2.91
C GLY A 237 12.12 -11.73 2.29
N PHE A 238 13.26 -12.37 2.51
CA PHE A 238 13.56 -13.70 1.96
C PHE A 238 12.57 -14.78 2.40
N ARG A 239 12.20 -14.78 3.68
CA ARG A 239 11.27 -15.78 4.25
C ARG A 239 9.86 -15.68 3.66
N ASN A 240 9.39 -14.46 3.44
CA ASN A 240 8.09 -14.24 2.79
C ASN A 240 8.14 -14.72 1.32
N ARG A 241 9.23 -14.47 0.61
CA ARG A 241 9.42 -15.00 -0.74
C ARG A 241 9.41 -16.54 -0.76
N ALA A 242 10.11 -17.17 0.17
CA ALA A 242 10.13 -18.63 0.28
C ALA A 242 8.72 -19.19 0.59
N LEU A 243 7.97 -18.55 1.51
CA LEU A 243 6.59 -18.93 1.83
C LEU A 243 5.68 -18.83 0.60
N VAL A 244 5.74 -17.75 -0.15
CA VAL A 244 4.94 -17.55 -1.37
C VAL A 244 5.29 -18.60 -2.42
N GLN A 245 6.57 -18.89 -2.64
CA GLN A 245 6.99 -19.93 -3.58
C GLN A 245 6.52 -21.31 -3.13
N LEU A 246 6.67 -21.64 -1.85
CA LEU A 246 6.18 -22.91 -1.31
C LEU A 246 4.66 -23.04 -1.53
N ALA A 247 3.88 -22.02 -1.22
CA ALA A 247 2.44 -22.01 -1.45
C ALA A 247 2.08 -22.19 -2.93
N ARG A 248 2.84 -21.57 -3.84
CA ARG A 248 2.61 -21.62 -5.29
C ARG A 248 2.82 -23.03 -5.87
N TYR A 249 3.80 -23.77 -5.38
CA TYR A 249 4.14 -25.10 -5.89
C TYR A 249 3.52 -26.25 -5.09
N THR A 250 2.85 -25.96 -3.97
CA THR A 250 2.14 -26.98 -3.19
C THR A 250 0.80 -27.29 -3.83
N PRO A 251 0.45 -28.56 -4.08
CA PRO A 251 -0.84 -28.93 -4.62
C PRO A 251 -2.02 -28.39 -3.78
N GLU A 252 -3.05 -27.90 -4.44
CA GLU A 252 -4.18 -27.21 -3.81
C GLU A 252 -4.88 -28.08 -2.75
N TRP A 253 -5.04 -29.40 -3.03
CA TRP A 253 -5.65 -30.33 -2.09
C TRP A 253 -4.89 -30.42 -0.75
N LEU A 254 -3.56 -30.33 -0.81
CA LEU A 254 -2.71 -30.36 0.41
C LEU A 254 -2.82 -29.05 1.18
N LEU A 255 -2.77 -27.91 0.46
CA LEU A 255 -2.97 -26.59 1.07
C LEU A 255 -4.34 -26.50 1.75
N ASN A 256 -5.41 -26.90 1.08
CA ASN A 256 -6.77 -26.88 1.63
C ASN A 256 -6.88 -27.75 2.91
N ARG A 257 -6.20 -28.90 2.94
CA ARG A 257 -6.17 -29.78 4.11
C ARG A 257 -5.45 -29.15 5.31
N VAL A 258 -4.35 -28.47 5.08
CA VAL A 258 -3.59 -27.73 6.11
C VAL A 258 -4.42 -26.54 6.61
N LEU A 259 -4.96 -25.73 5.71
CA LEU A 259 -5.77 -24.56 6.03
C LEU A 259 -7.03 -24.92 6.80
N ALA A 260 -7.71 -26.03 6.44
CA ALA A 260 -8.88 -26.51 7.18
C ALA A 260 -8.54 -26.94 8.61
N ARG A 261 -7.33 -27.45 8.87
CA ARG A 261 -6.87 -27.77 10.23
C ARG A 261 -6.55 -26.49 11.03
N VAL A 262 -5.91 -25.51 10.40
CA VAL A 262 -5.60 -24.21 11.03
C VAL A 262 -6.89 -23.45 11.32
N ALA A 263 -7.84 -23.40 10.38
CA ALA A 263 -9.12 -22.73 10.54
C ALA A 263 -9.93 -23.25 11.74
N ARG A 264 -9.81 -24.53 12.08
CA ARG A 264 -10.46 -25.10 13.28
C ARG A 264 -9.92 -24.51 14.59
N LYS A 265 -8.68 -24.06 14.64
CA LYS A 265 -8.11 -23.36 15.80
C LYS A 265 -8.64 -21.94 15.94
N PHE A 266 -8.99 -21.27 14.83
CA PHE A 266 -9.56 -19.93 14.82
C PHE A 266 -11.10 -19.89 14.98
N ARG A 267 -11.79 -21.03 14.88
CA ARG A 267 -13.25 -21.13 15.14
C ARG A 267 -13.66 -21.02 16.61
N ARG A 268 -12.73 -20.89 17.51
CA ARG A 268 -12.97 -20.76 18.96
C ARG A 268 -12.87 -19.32 19.49
N VAL A 269 -12.99 -18.35 18.58
CA VAL A 269 -13.09 -16.93 18.95
C VAL A 269 -14.36 -16.37 18.33
#